data_1e4286ca9c754f0314d3d140b7ba4128
#
_entry.id   1e4286ca9c754f0314d3d140b7ba4128
#
_cell.length_a   1.000
_cell.length_b   1.000
_cell.length_c   1.000
_cell.angle_alpha   90.00
_cell.angle_beta   90.00
_cell.angle_gamma   90.00
#
_symmetry.space_group_name_H-M   'P 1'
#
loop_
_entity.id
_entity.type
_entity.pdbx_description
1 polymer ?
#
loop_
_entity_poly.entity_id
_entity_poly.type
_entity_poly.pdbx_seq_one_letter_code
_entity_poly.pdbx_strand_id
1 'polypeptide(L)'
;MHFKWKYDPPTPEEKQQAKELGEKLNINPILAGLLIKRGITTESAAKRFFKPQLADLTNPFLMKDMYVAVDRLNDAMGRKERILVYGDYDVDGCTAVALVYKFLQQFYSNIDYYIPDRYDEGYGISKKGIKYAHDTGVKLIIILDCGIKAIEMITYAQSIGIDFIICDHHVPDEILPPAVAILNPKQPDDSYPFKQLCGCGVGFKFMQAFAKNNGIPFSHLIPLLDFCAVSIAADLVPVVDENRILAYHGLKQLNQNPSIGLKAIIDICGLNGREISMSDIIFKIGPRINASGRMENGKASVDLLVEKEFTSALSEARHINEYNEQRKDIDKQMTEEANQIVSKLESQKHHSSIVLYDEHWKKGIIGIVASRLTEIYFRPTVVLTRDGDFATGSARSVVGFDVYAAIKSCRDLLLNFGGHTYAAGLTLKWDDITEFRKRFQHYVEEHIQPEQTEASLNIDAKIDFKDITKRLHNDLKRFSPFGPCNQKPVFFTEAVYDYGTSKVVGRSQEHIKLELVDSKSSTVVNGIAFGQSASARYIKSKCSFDIAYTIEDNIFKHNQVQLQIEDIQPTEGEWTDMN
;
A
#
# COMPACT_ATOMS: atom_id res chain seq x y z
N MET A 1 -20.82 9.93 9.39
CA MET A 1 -20.59 9.97 7.92
C MET A 1 -21.29 8.76 7.38
N HIS A 2 -22.14 8.89 6.38
CA HIS A 2 -22.90 7.77 5.81
C HIS A 2 -22.36 7.51 4.42
N PHE A 3 -22.11 6.23 4.12
CA PHE A 3 -21.65 5.80 2.81
C PHE A 3 -22.84 5.59 1.86
N LYS A 4 -22.67 5.89 0.59
CA LYS A 4 -23.55 5.43 -0.46
C LYS A 4 -23.18 3.99 -0.80
N TRP A 5 -24.02 3.04 -0.45
CA TRP A 5 -23.75 1.62 -0.73
C TRP A 5 -23.93 1.34 -2.22
N LYS A 6 -22.93 0.71 -2.81
CA LYS A 6 -22.96 0.23 -4.19
C LYS A 6 -23.01 -1.29 -4.17
N TYR A 7 -24.17 -1.83 -4.49
CA TYR A 7 -24.39 -3.27 -4.54
C TYR A 7 -25.01 -3.67 -5.87
N ASP A 8 -24.28 -4.49 -6.63
CA ASP A 8 -24.77 -5.12 -7.85
C ASP A 8 -25.13 -6.57 -7.53
N PRO A 9 -26.45 -6.90 -7.47
CA PRO A 9 -26.90 -8.26 -7.19
C PRO A 9 -26.49 -9.18 -8.33
N PRO A 10 -26.02 -10.42 -8.02
CA PRO A 10 -25.62 -11.37 -9.06
C PRO A 10 -26.81 -11.76 -9.95
N THR A 11 -26.56 -11.83 -11.26
CA THR A 11 -27.53 -12.30 -12.26
C THR A 11 -27.92 -13.76 -12.01
N PRO A 12 -29.04 -14.26 -12.61
CA PRO A 12 -29.39 -15.67 -12.53
C PRO A 12 -28.27 -16.60 -13.03
N GLU A 13 -27.57 -16.21 -14.08
CA GLU A 13 -26.45 -16.95 -14.66
C GLU A 13 -25.26 -17.00 -13.70
N GLU A 14 -24.89 -15.87 -13.09
CA GLU A 14 -23.82 -15.82 -12.10
C GLU A 14 -24.15 -16.64 -10.85
N LYS A 15 -25.42 -16.64 -10.41
CA LYS A 15 -25.88 -17.49 -9.28
C LYS A 15 -25.75 -18.98 -9.61
N GLN A 16 -26.09 -19.37 -10.83
CA GLN A 16 -25.95 -20.77 -11.28
C GLN A 16 -24.48 -21.18 -11.36
N GLN A 17 -23.63 -20.33 -11.95
CA GLN A 17 -22.18 -20.55 -12.01
C GLN A 17 -21.56 -20.64 -10.61
N ALA A 18 -21.97 -19.75 -9.69
CA ALA A 18 -21.50 -19.77 -8.31
C ALA A 18 -21.90 -21.06 -7.58
N LYS A 19 -23.12 -21.56 -7.82
CA LYS A 19 -23.57 -22.84 -7.27
C LYS A 19 -22.71 -24.01 -7.77
N GLU A 20 -22.52 -24.11 -9.10
CA GLU A 20 -21.73 -25.18 -9.70
C GLU A 20 -20.26 -25.17 -9.27
N LEU A 21 -19.65 -23.96 -9.23
CA LEU A 21 -18.27 -23.82 -8.76
C LEU A 21 -18.16 -24.13 -7.26
N GLY A 22 -19.15 -23.69 -6.46
CA GLY A 22 -19.21 -23.96 -5.03
C GLY A 22 -19.30 -25.46 -4.73
N GLU A 23 -20.12 -26.22 -5.49
CA GLU A 23 -20.23 -27.69 -5.38
C GLU A 23 -18.89 -28.37 -5.70
N LYS A 24 -18.21 -27.99 -6.81
CA LYS A 24 -16.89 -28.52 -7.21
C LYS A 24 -15.80 -28.26 -6.17
N LEU A 25 -15.81 -27.08 -5.57
CA LEU A 25 -14.83 -26.66 -4.56
C LEU A 25 -15.21 -27.05 -3.12
N ASN A 26 -16.43 -27.52 -2.91
CA ASN A 26 -17.03 -27.77 -1.60
C ASN A 26 -16.98 -26.55 -0.66
N ILE A 27 -17.34 -25.37 -1.20
CA ILE A 27 -17.46 -24.10 -0.47
C ILE A 27 -18.87 -23.51 -0.61
N ASN A 28 -19.18 -22.52 0.23
CA ASN A 28 -20.47 -21.82 0.14
C ASN A 28 -20.60 -21.11 -1.23
N PRO A 29 -21.76 -21.19 -1.92
CA PRO A 29 -22.00 -20.49 -3.19
C PRO A 29 -21.75 -18.99 -3.16
N ILE A 30 -21.96 -18.31 -2.01
CA ILE A 30 -21.64 -16.90 -1.85
C ILE A 30 -20.14 -16.66 -2.08
N LEU A 31 -19.28 -17.49 -1.49
CA LEU A 31 -17.83 -17.39 -1.69
C LEU A 31 -17.41 -17.76 -3.11
N ALA A 32 -18.08 -18.72 -3.73
CA ALA A 32 -17.86 -19.02 -5.14
C ALA A 32 -18.24 -17.84 -6.05
N GLY A 33 -19.32 -17.12 -5.73
CA GLY A 33 -19.68 -15.86 -6.38
C GLY A 33 -18.60 -14.78 -6.26
N LEU A 34 -17.96 -14.68 -5.09
CA LEU A 34 -16.82 -13.77 -4.90
C LEU A 34 -15.60 -14.14 -5.77
N LEU A 35 -15.35 -15.43 -6.03
CA LEU A 35 -14.31 -15.87 -6.98
C LEU A 35 -14.66 -15.45 -8.40
N ILE A 36 -15.92 -15.66 -8.82
CA ILE A 36 -16.39 -15.28 -10.16
C ILE A 36 -16.26 -13.77 -10.39
N LYS A 37 -16.67 -12.94 -9.43
CA LYS A 37 -16.47 -11.47 -9.47
C LYS A 37 -14.97 -11.07 -9.64
N ARG A 38 -14.04 -11.93 -9.19
CA ARG A 38 -12.59 -11.76 -9.38
C ARG A 38 -12.05 -12.38 -10.68
N GLY A 39 -12.93 -12.82 -11.58
CA GLY A 39 -12.56 -13.48 -12.83
C GLY A 39 -12.09 -14.95 -12.67
N ILE A 40 -12.27 -15.53 -11.47
CA ILE A 40 -11.85 -16.91 -11.17
C ILE A 40 -13.06 -17.83 -11.37
N THR A 41 -13.23 -18.33 -12.59
CA THR A 41 -14.43 -19.07 -13.01
C THR A 41 -14.25 -20.58 -13.10
N THR A 42 -13.01 -21.08 -12.99
CA THR A 42 -12.70 -22.52 -13.11
C THR A 42 -12.18 -23.11 -11.79
N GLU A 43 -12.43 -24.41 -11.60
CA GLU A 43 -11.91 -25.15 -10.44
C GLU A 43 -10.36 -25.09 -10.36
N SER A 44 -9.68 -25.20 -11.49
CA SER A 44 -8.21 -25.14 -11.55
C SER A 44 -7.68 -23.77 -11.13
N ALA A 45 -8.28 -22.69 -11.64
CA ALA A 45 -7.91 -21.32 -11.24
C ALA A 45 -8.18 -21.08 -9.75
N ALA A 46 -9.32 -21.55 -9.23
CA ALA A 46 -9.65 -21.42 -7.81
C ALA A 46 -8.66 -22.20 -6.91
N LYS A 47 -8.25 -23.39 -7.33
CA LYS A 47 -7.22 -24.16 -6.60
C LYS A 47 -5.88 -23.42 -6.53
N ARG A 48 -5.42 -22.82 -7.64
CA ARG A 48 -4.21 -21.98 -7.68
C ARG A 48 -4.38 -20.73 -6.80
N PHE A 49 -5.54 -20.09 -6.87
CA PHE A 49 -5.84 -18.92 -6.05
C PHE A 49 -5.78 -19.23 -4.53
N PHE A 50 -6.36 -20.36 -4.09
CA PHE A 50 -6.37 -20.77 -2.69
C PHE A 50 -5.03 -21.32 -2.19
N LYS A 51 -4.23 -21.89 -3.07
CA LYS A 51 -2.91 -22.47 -2.74
C LYS A 51 -1.87 -22.08 -3.78
N PRO A 52 -1.46 -20.80 -3.82
CA PRO A 52 -0.41 -20.36 -4.73
C PRO A 52 0.86 -21.18 -4.55
N GLN A 53 1.55 -21.52 -5.65
CA GLN A 53 2.78 -22.30 -5.61
C GLN A 53 3.95 -21.44 -6.12
N LEU A 54 5.13 -21.55 -5.50
CA LEU A 54 6.34 -20.87 -5.99
C LEU A 54 6.77 -21.37 -7.37
N ALA A 55 6.38 -22.59 -7.73
CA ALA A 55 6.64 -23.14 -9.07
C ALA A 55 5.82 -22.44 -10.17
N ASP A 56 4.73 -21.74 -9.81
CA ASP A 56 3.89 -21.00 -10.75
C ASP A 56 4.44 -19.61 -11.06
N LEU A 57 5.55 -19.18 -10.42
CA LEU A 57 6.21 -17.93 -10.74
C LEU A 57 6.69 -17.93 -12.18
N THR A 58 6.39 -16.87 -12.91
CA THR A 58 6.79 -16.67 -14.30
C THR A 58 8.30 -16.78 -14.48
N ASN A 59 8.74 -17.36 -15.60
CA ASN A 59 10.17 -17.40 -15.92
C ASN A 59 10.75 -15.97 -15.98
N PRO A 60 11.73 -15.62 -15.14
CA PRO A 60 12.26 -14.25 -15.08
C PRO A 60 12.91 -13.79 -16.39
N PHE A 61 13.40 -14.74 -17.21
CA PHE A 61 14.03 -14.43 -18.50
C PHE A 61 13.05 -13.99 -19.59
N LEU A 62 11.75 -13.95 -19.32
CA LEU A 62 10.78 -13.31 -20.21
C LEU A 62 10.79 -11.78 -20.10
N MET A 63 11.35 -11.24 -19.00
CA MET A 63 11.50 -9.79 -18.83
C MET A 63 12.63 -9.30 -19.73
N LYS A 64 12.36 -8.23 -20.47
CA LYS A 64 13.33 -7.59 -21.36
C LYS A 64 14.63 -7.29 -20.60
N ASP A 65 15.75 -7.38 -21.26
CA ASP A 65 17.12 -7.15 -20.77
C ASP A 65 17.58 -8.08 -19.62
N MET A 66 16.76 -9.05 -19.17
CA MET A 66 17.12 -9.90 -18.03
C MET A 66 18.42 -10.68 -18.27
N TYR A 67 18.65 -11.21 -19.50
CA TYR A 67 19.92 -11.87 -19.82
C TYR A 67 21.09 -10.91 -19.74
N VAL A 68 20.95 -9.70 -20.30
CA VAL A 68 21.99 -8.66 -20.28
C VAL A 68 22.33 -8.24 -18.85
N ALA A 69 21.30 -8.10 -17.99
CA ALA A 69 21.47 -7.77 -16.58
C ALA A 69 22.25 -8.86 -15.83
N VAL A 70 21.90 -10.14 -16.05
CA VAL A 70 22.58 -11.28 -15.42
C VAL A 70 24.02 -11.38 -15.89
N ASP A 71 24.27 -11.23 -17.19
CA ASP A 71 25.63 -11.28 -17.76
C ASP A 71 26.49 -10.16 -17.23
N ARG A 72 25.96 -8.90 -17.17
CA ARG A 72 26.71 -7.75 -16.63
C ARG A 72 27.04 -7.95 -15.14
N LEU A 73 26.12 -8.51 -14.34
CA LEU A 73 26.38 -8.83 -12.93
C LEU A 73 27.46 -9.91 -12.79
N ASN A 74 27.41 -10.99 -13.58
CA ASN A 74 28.42 -12.04 -13.62
C ASN A 74 29.79 -11.47 -13.99
N ASP A 75 29.86 -10.60 -14.99
CA ASP A 75 31.08 -9.90 -15.41
C ASP A 75 31.65 -9.04 -14.29
N ALA A 76 30.82 -8.27 -13.57
CA ALA A 76 31.24 -7.45 -12.44
C ALA A 76 31.86 -8.32 -11.35
N MET A 77 31.21 -9.43 -10.99
CA MET A 77 31.72 -10.36 -9.99
C MET A 77 33.03 -11.04 -10.44
N GLY A 78 33.09 -11.46 -11.70
CA GLY A 78 34.28 -12.09 -12.29
C GLY A 78 35.49 -11.14 -12.34
N ARG A 79 35.28 -9.87 -12.61
CA ARG A 79 36.31 -8.81 -12.62
C ARG A 79 36.57 -8.22 -11.24
N LYS A 80 35.86 -8.68 -10.20
CA LYS A 80 35.95 -8.17 -8.81
C LYS A 80 35.63 -6.67 -8.70
N GLU A 81 34.75 -6.17 -9.55
CA GLU A 81 34.27 -4.77 -9.53
C GLU A 81 33.47 -4.50 -8.24
N ARG A 82 33.60 -3.30 -7.68
CA ARG A 82 32.76 -2.89 -6.56
C ARG A 82 31.35 -2.61 -7.07
N ILE A 83 30.35 -3.25 -6.44
CA ILE A 83 28.92 -3.15 -6.76
C ILE A 83 28.23 -2.33 -5.69
N LEU A 84 27.34 -1.42 -6.10
CA LEU A 84 26.48 -0.65 -5.21
C LEU A 84 25.02 -0.99 -5.47
N VAL A 85 24.31 -1.42 -4.44
CA VAL A 85 22.84 -1.60 -4.46
C VAL A 85 22.22 -0.28 -4.02
N TYR A 86 21.50 0.38 -4.91
CA TYR A 86 20.92 1.70 -4.68
C TYR A 86 19.41 1.61 -4.71
N GLY A 87 18.67 2.25 -3.81
CA GLY A 87 17.21 2.24 -3.83
C GLY A 87 16.61 3.52 -3.28
N ASP A 88 15.28 3.63 -3.38
CA ASP A 88 14.55 4.72 -2.75
C ASP A 88 14.42 4.53 -1.23
N TYR A 89 14.03 5.60 -0.54
CA TYR A 89 13.96 5.66 0.93
C TYR A 89 12.63 5.16 1.52
N ASP A 90 11.68 4.72 0.72
CA ASP A 90 10.42 4.17 1.22
C ASP A 90 10.51 2.65 1.49
N VAL A 91 9.37 2.03 1.86
CA VAL A 91 9.35 0.61 2.21
C VAL A 91 9.73 -0.28 1.03
N ASP A 92 9.23 0.04 -0.18
CA ASP A 92 9.53 -0.77 -1.37
C ASP A 92 11.01 -0.68 -1.72
N GLY A 93 11.57 0.53 -1.82
CA GLY A 93 13.00 0.74 -2.07
C GLY A 93 13.89 0.10 -1.00
N CYS A 94 13.60 0.33 0.29
CA CYS A 94 14.39 -0.23 1.38
C CYS A 94 14.36 -1.77 1.43
N THR A 95 13.19 -2.39 1.20
CA THR A 95 13.08 -3.86 1.18
C THR A 95 13.70 -4.47 -0.07
N ALA A 96 13.61 -3.80 -1.21
CA ALA A 96 14.26 -4.20 -2.45
C ALA A 96 15.79 -4.20 -2.30
N VAL A 97 16.36 -3.13 -1.71
CA VAL A 97 17.80 -3.04 -1.40
C VAL A 97 18.21 -4.14 -0.43
N ALA A 98 17.46 -4.32 0.66
CA ALA A 98 17.75 -5.37 1.64
C ALA A 98 17.74 -6.77 1.02
N LEU A 99 16.76 -7.06 0.16
CA LEU A 99 16.62 -8.34 -0.54
C LEU A 99 17.83 -8.61 -1.45
N VAL A 100 18.13 -7.68 -2.37
CA VAL A 100 19.21 -7.84 -3.35
C VAL A 100 20.57 -7.88 -2.67
N TYR A 101 20.82 -6.98 -1.72
CA TYR A 101 22.06 -6.95 -0.95
C TYR A 101 22.29 -8.24 -0.16
N LYS A 102 21.30 -8.69 0.65
CA LYS A 102 21.42 -9.94 1.43
C LYS A 102 21.59 -11.17 0.56
N PHE A 103 20.96 -11.22 -0.61
CA PHE A 103 21.13 -12.32 -1.54
C PHE A 103 22.55 -12.35 -2.11
N LEU A 104 23.02 -11.24 -2.68
CA LEU A 104 24.32 -11.16 -3.32
C LEU A 104 25.49 -11.28 -2.33
N GLN A 105 25.33 -10.74 -1.11
CA GLN A 105 26.36 -10.82 -0.05
C GLN A 105 26.73 -12.27 0.33
N GLN A 106 25.85 -13.25 0.05
CA GLN A 106 26.17 -14.67 0.27
C GLN A 106 27.26 -15.17 -0.67
N PHE A 107 27.44 -14.54 -1.84
CA PHE A 107 28.31 -15.00 -2.91
C PHE A 107 29.39 -13.98 -3.27
N TYR A 108 29.23 -12.73 -2.87
CA TYR A 108 30.12 -11.64 -3.25
C TYR A 108 30.28 -10.61 -2.13
N SER A 109 31.54 -10.38 -1.72
CA SER A 109 31.84 -9.50 -0.58
C SER A 109 32.12 -8.04 -0.96
N ASN A 110 32.47 -7.75 -2.24
CA ASN A 110 32.76 -6.39 -2.70
C ASN A 110 31.49 -5.65 -3.13
N ILE A 111 30.51 -5.60 -2.23
CA ILE A 111 29.20 -5.05 -2.42
C ILE A 111 28.83 -4.14 -1.25
N ASP A 112 28.16 -3.03 -1.55
CA ASP A 112 27.66 -2.06 -0.58
C ASP A 112 26.26 -1.60 -0.99
N TYR A 113 25.59 -0.76 -0.17
CA TYR A 113 24.28 -0.19 -0.49
C TYR A 113 24.22 1.31 -0.18
N TYR A 114 23.29 1.99 -0.83
CA TYR A 114 23.07 3.42 -0.69
C TYR A 114 21.57 3.77 -0.76
N ILE A 115 21.12 4.62 0.15
CA ILE A 115 19.79 5.21 0.15
C ILE A 115 19.95 6.73 0.15
N PRO A 116 19.34 7.47 -0.79
CA PRO A 116 19.44 8.92 -0.84
C PRO A 116 18.72 9.56 0.33
N ASP A 117 19.23 10.69 0.79
CA ASP A 117 18.56 11.50 1.79
C ASP A 117 17.40 12.29 1.16
N ARG A 118 16.18 12.10 1.71
CA ARG A 118 14.96 12.73 1.20
C ARG A 118 15.04 14.26 1.15
N TYR A 119 15.72 14.88 2.10
CA TYR A 119 15.78 16.33 2.26
C TYR A 119 16.90 16.95 1.45
N ASP A 120 18.08 16.34 1.49
CA ASP A 120 19.29 16.85 0.82
C ASP A 120 19.38 16.45 -0.65
N GLU A 121 18.91 15.24 -0.99
CA GLU A 121 19.12 14.62 -2.30
C GLU A 121 17.82 14.49 -3.11
N GLY A 122 16.68 14.38 -2.43
CA GLY A 122 15.38 14.19 -3.05
C GLY A 122 15.09 12.73 -3.39
N TYR A 123 14.19 12.50 -4.36
CA TYR A 123 13.76 11.17 -4.79
C TYR A 123 14.69 10.63 -5.91
N GLY A 124 15.03 9.35 -5.80
CA GLY A 124 15.74 8.60 -6.82
C GLY A 124 17.26 8.88 -6.87
N ILE A 125 17.85 8.83 -8.06
CA ILE A 125 19.31 8.97 -8.24
C ILE A 125 19.75 10.41 -8.03
N SER A 126 20.74 10.62 -7.15
CA SER A 126 21.30 11.92 -6.84
C SER A 126 22.75 12.07 -7.34
N LYS A 127 23.17 13.31 -7.57
CA LYS A 127 24.60 13.63 -7.83
C LYS A 127 25.50 13.23 -6.67
N LYS A 128 25.01 13.33 -5.42
CA LYS A 128 25.75 12.96 -4.21
C LYS A 128 25.95 11.44 -4.15
N GLY A 129 24.92 10.65 -4.48
CA GLY A 129 25.01 9.19 -4.56
C GLY A 129 25.95 8.72 -5.69
N ILE A 130 25.92 9.37 -6.87
CA ILE A 130 26.88 9.08 -7.97
C ILE A 130 28.32 9.46 -7.55
N LYS A 131 28.50 10.60 -6.88
CA LYS A 131 29.80 11.01 -6.36
C LYS A 131 30.33 10.00 -5.35
N TYR A 132 29.49 9.55 -4.41
CA TYR A 132 29.85 8.49 -3.45
C TYR A 132 30.29 7.22 -4.18
N ALA A 133 29.55 6.77 -5.18
CA ALA A 133 29.90 5.59 -5.98
C ALA A 133 31.26 5.76 -6.68
N HIS A 134 31.50 6.92 -7.30
CA HIS A 134 32.78 7.22 -7.96
C HIS A 134 33.96 7.24 -6.98
N ASP A 135 33.83 7.97 -5.86
CA ASP A 135 34.87 8.15 -4.87
C ASP A 135 35.25 6.84 -4.17
N THR A 136 34.28 5.89 -4.06
CA THR A 136 34.49 4.57 -3.49
C THR A 136 34.87 3.48 -4.51
N GLY A 137 35.03 3.85 -5.80
CA GLY A 137 35.47 2.93 -6.85
C GLY A 137 34.41 1.96 -7.36
N VAL A 138 33.14 2.26 -7.19
CA VAL A 138 32.01 1.48 -7.74
C VAL A 138 32.08 1.49 -9.27
N LYS A 139 31.80 0.34 -9.88
CA LYS A 139 31.74 0.18 -11.35
C LYS A 139 30.36 -0.22 -11.85
N LEU A 140 29.52 -0.80 -10.98
CA LEU A 140 28.15 -1.20 -11.28
C LEU A 140 27.22 -0.74 -10.17
N ILE A 141 26.16 0.00 -10.53
CA ILE A 141 25.04 0.30 -9.64
C ILE A 141 23.84 -0.55 -10.07
N ILE A 142 23.29 -1.31 -9.14
CA ILE A 142 21.98 -1.95 -9.27
C ILE A 142 20.99 -1.04 -8.56
N ILE A 143 20.15 -0.36 -9.35
CA ILE A 143 19.17 0.56 -8.79
C ILE A 143 17.80 -0.10 -8.71
N LEU A 144 17.09 0.10 -7.61
CA LEU A 144 15.86 -0.58 -7.24
C LEU A 144 14.77 0.45 -6.92
N ASP A 145 13.56 0.20 -7.42
CA ASP A 145 12.36 1.00 -7.16
C ASP A 145 12.44 2.47 -7.59
N CYS A 146 13.37 2.80 -8.43
CA CYS A 146 13.53 4.12 -9.04
C CYS A 146 14.49 4.05 -10.22
N GLY A 147 14.66 5.16 -10.92
CA GLY A 147 15.70 5.30 -11.95
C GLY A 147 15.19 5.27 -13.38
N ILE A 148 13.98 4.77 -13.66
CA ILE A 148 13.46 4.67 -15.05
C ILE A 148 13.35 6.03 -15.77
N LYS A 149 13.31 7.15 -15.03
CA LYS A 149 13.26 8.52 -15.57
C LYS A 149 14.55 9.31 -15.39
N ALA A 150 15.61 8.71 -14.83
CA ALA A 150 16.82 9.41 -14.44
C ALA A 150 17.86 9.54 -15.56
N ILE A 151 17.45 10.04 -16.74
CA ILE A 151 18.28 10.10 -17.96
C ILE A 151 19.57 10.87 -17.71
N GLU A 152 19.47 12.10 -17.19
CA GLU A 152 20.63 12.98 -16.99
C GLU A 152 21.65 12.39 -16.00
N MET A 153 21.15 11.85 -14.90
CA MET A 153 21.99 11.28 -13.84
C MET A 153 22.73 10.03 -14.33
N ILE A 154 22.06 9.14 -15.05
CA ILE A 154 22.67 7.93 -15.59
C ILE A 154 23.64 8.25 -16.71
N THR A 155 23.32 9.20 -17.58
CA THR A 155 24.26 9.71 -18.61
C THR A 155 25.53 10.27 -17.98
N TYR A 156 25.38 11.08 -16.92
CA TYR A 156 26.53 11.59 -16.18
C TYR A 156 27.38 10.47 -15.56
N ALA A 157 26.75 9.51 -14.91
CA ALA A 157 27.44 8.39 -14.29
C ALA A 157 28.22 7.53 -15.30
N GLN A 158 27.63 7.26 -16.47
CA GLN A 158 28.32 6.55 -17.55
C GLN A 158 29.56 7.33 -18.05
N SER A 159 29.48 8.67 -18.14
CA SER A 159 30.62 9.48 -18.55
C SER A 159 31.84 9.38 -17.64
N ILE A 160 31.64 8.93 -16.40
CA ILE A 160 32.68 8.69 -15.40
C ILE A 160 32.95 7.20 -15.13
N GLY A 161 32.43 6.31 -16.00
CA GLY A 161 32.72 4.88 -16.01
C GLY A 161 31.97 4.05 -14.95
N ILE A 162 30.72 4.40 -14.67
CA ILE A 162 29.82 3.66 -13.78
C ILE A 162 28.62 3.19 -14.61
N ASP A 163 28.40 1.86 -14.65
CA ASP A 163 27.29 1.21 -15.31
C ASP A 163 26.07 1.09 -14.39
N PHE A 164 24.87 1.01 -15.00
CA PHE A 164 23.60 0.83 -14.28
C PHE A 164 22.82 -0.40 -14.78
N ILE A 165 22.25 -1.13 -13.83
CA ILE A 165 21.13 -2.05 -14.05
C ILE A 165 19.93 -1.45 -13.28
N ILE A 166 18.86 -1.14 -14.02
CA ILE A 166 17.63 -0.55 -13.45
C ILE A 166 16.64 -1.67 -13.17
N CYS A 167 16.14 -1.77 -11.94
CA CYS A 167 15.06 -2.66 -11.51
C CYS A 167 13.92 -1.78 -10.98
N ASP A 168 13.02 -1.37 -11.86
CA ASP A 168 11.98 -0.39 -11.54
C ASP A 168 10.60 -0.89 -12.00
N HIS A 169 9.54 -0.35 -11.43
CA HIS A 169 8.16 -0.68 -11.78
C HIS A 169 7.30 0.56 -12.10
N HIS A 170 7.88 1.74 -12.04
CA HIS A 170 7.22 2.98 -12.42
C HIS A 170 6.98 3.03 -13.93
N VAL A 171 5.97 3.81 -14.35
CA VAL A 171 5.65 3.99 -15.77
C VAL A 171 6.82 4.75 -16.45
N PRO A 172 7.44 4.17 -17.48
CA PRO A 172 8.52 4.81 -18.21
C PRO A 172 8.02 6.00 -19.02
N ASP A 173 8.92 6.95 -19.30
CA ASP A 173 8.71 7.99 -20.30
C ASP A 173 9.06 7.46 -21.72
N GLU A 174 8.80 8.26 -22.76
CA GLU A 174 9.11 7.87 -24.15
C GLU A 174 10.62 7.62 -24.38
N ILE A 175 11.46 8.36 -23.68
CA ILE A 175 12.91 8.22 -23.73
C ILE A 175 13.39 7.54 -22.46
N LEU A 176 14.11 6.44 -22.63
CA LEU A 176 14.65 5.66 -21.50
C LEU A 176 16.08 6.10 -21.16
N PRO A 177 16.51 5.97 -19.90
CA PRO A 177 17.89 6.24 -19.50
C PRO A 177 18.87 5.26 -20.16
N PRO A 178 20.11 5.68 -20.46
CA PRO A 178 21.10 4.85 -21.14
C PRO A 178 21.76 3.84 -20.16
N ALA A 179 20.98 3.01 -19.49
CA ALA A 179 21.48 1.94 -18.63
C ALA A 179 21.93 0.73 -19.46
N VAL A 180 22.78 -0.11 -18.90
CA VAL A 180 23.20 -1.38 -19.53
C VAL A 180 22.02 -2.34 -19.68
N ALA A 181 21.15 -2.37 -18.68
CA ALA A 181 19.91 -3.15 -18.69
C ALA A 181 18.80 -2.44 -17.92
N ILE A 182 17.58 -2.54 -18.42
CA ILE A 182 16.38 -1.98 -17.78
C ILE A 182 15.37 -3.11 -17.53
N LEU A 183 15.26 -3.53 -16.29
CA LEU A 183 14.28 -4.51 -15.83
C LEU A 183 13.04 -3.77 -15.33
N ASN A 184 12.10 -3.57 -16.23
CA ASN A 184 10.82 -2.94 -15.91
C ASN A 184 9.72 -3.54 -16.79
N PRO A 185 8.79 -4.31 -16.21
CA PRO A 185 7.75 -4.98 -17.00
C PRO A 185 6.77 -4.03 -17.69
N LYS A 186 6.74 -2.74 -17.29
CA LYS A 186 5.87 -1.71 -17.89
C LYS A 186 6.46 -1.04 -19.15
N GLN A 187 7.67 -1.43 -19.58
CA GLN A 187 8.18 -0.99 -20.89
C GLN A 187 7.22 -1.43 -22.00
N PRO A 188 6.95 -0.58 -23.02
CA PRO A 188 5.97 -0.90 -24.07
C PRO A 188 6.30 -2.17 -24.86
N ASP A 189 7.58 -2.48 -25.04
CA ASP A 189 8.11 -3.61 -25.80
C ASP A 189 8.55 -4.80 -24.91
N ASP A 190 8.26 -4.77 -23.62
CA ASP A 190 8.51 -5.88 -22.70
C ASP A 190 7.42 -6.94 -22.81
N SER A 191 7.82 -8.21 -22.96
CA SER A 191 6.91 -9.35 -23.12
C SER A 191 6.54 -10.03 -21.79
N TYR A 192 7.04 -9.53 -20.65
CA TYR A 192 6.73 -10.10 -19.34
C TYR A 192 5.22 -10.01 -19.05
N PRO A 193 4.55 -11.13 -18.74
CA PRO A 193 3.08 -11.15 -18.73
C PRO A 193 2.48 -10.33 -17.58
N PHE A 194 3.15 -10.26 -16.43
CA PHE A 194 2.64 -9.55 -15.26
C PHE A 194 3.29 -8.17 -15.09
N LYS A 195 2.52 -7.11 -15.33
CA LYS A 195 3.01 -5.73 -15.36
C LYS A 195 3.01 -5.00 -14.01
N GLN A 196 2.49 -5.63 -12.94
CA GLN A 196 2.18 -4.97 -11.66
C GLN A 196 3.08 -5.43 -10.51
N LEU A 197 4.29 -5.92 -10.80
CA LEU A 197 5.28 -6.18 -9.75
C LEU A 197 5.59 -4.88 -8.99
N CYS A 198 5.86 -4.97 -7.69
CA CYS A 198 6.50 -3.89 -6.92
C CYS A 198 8.01 -3.83 -7.22
N GLY A 199 8.70 -2.76 -6.81
CA GLY A 199 10.15 -2.62 -7.03
C GLY A 199 10.96 -3.76 -6.41
N CYS A 200 10.63 -4.16 -5.18
CA CYS A 200 11.20 -5.36 -4.55
C CYS A 200 10.90 -6.65 -5.32
N GLY A 201 9.70 -6.76 -5.91
CA GLY A 201 9.32 -7.87 -6.79
C GLY A 201 10.19 -7.96 -8.04
N VAL A 202 10.49 -6.83 -8.67
CA VAL A 202 11.42 -6.78 -9.82
C VAL A 202 12.83 -7.19 -9.39
N GLY A 203 13.33 -6.66 -8.26
CA GLY A 203 14.60 -7.07 -7.66
C GLY A 203 14.66 -8.57 -7.35
N PHE A 204 13.57 -9.14 -6.82
CA PHE A 204 13.43 -10.58 -6.60
C PHE A 204 13.53 -11.38 -7.91
N LYS A 205 12.87 -10.94 -8.98
CA LYS A 205 12.94 -11.58 -10.31
C LYS A 205 14.37 -11.55 -10.88
N PHE A 206 15.09 -10.45 -10.67
CA PHE A 206 16.50 -10.36 -11.05
C PHE A 206 17.36 -11.38 -10.28
N MET A 207 17.19 -11.48 -8.97
CA MET A 207 17.92 -12.47 -8.18
C MET A 207 17.51 -13.90 -8.52
N GLN A 208 16.24 -14.14 -8.88
CA GLN A 208 15.75 -15.43 -9.37
C GLN A 208 16.43 -15.82 -10.70
N ALA A 209 16.57 -14.87 -11.63
CA ALA A 209 17.27 -15.10 -12.89
C ALA A 209 18.75 -15.39 -12.66
N PHE A 210 19.41 -14.57 -11.84
CA PHE A 210 20.82 -14.76 -11.49
C PHE A 210 21.05 -16.13 -10.83
N ALA A 211 20.22 -16.51 -9.85
CA ALA A 211 20.31 -17.82 -9.20
C ALA A 211 20.15 -18.96 -10.20
N LYS A 212 19.15 -18.89 -11.07
CA LYS A 212 18.89 -19.90 -12.10
C LYS A 212 20.04 -20.03 -13.09
N ASN A 213 20.62 -18.90 -13.53
CA ASN A 213 21.76 -18.89 -14.48
C ASN A 213 23.04 -19.50 -13.86
N ASN A 214 23.26 -19.28 -12.57
CA ASN A 214 24.46 -19.72 -11.86
C ASN A 214 24.28 -21.04 -11.09
N GLY A 215 23.16 -21.77 -11.30
CA GLY A 215 22.91 -23.05 -10.63
C GLY A 215 22.72 -22.95 -9.11
N ILE A 216 22.37 -21.76 -8.60
CA ILE A 216 22.10 -21.53 -7.17
C ILE A 216 20.68 -22.03 -6.87
N PRO A 217 20.50 -22.90 -5.86
CA PRO A 217 19.19 -23.42 -5.49
C PRO A 217 18.20 -22.30 -5.09
N PHE A 218 16.94 -22.43 -5.51
CA PHE A 218 15.86 -21.49 -5.17
C PHE A 218 15.67 -21.31 -3.66
N SER A 219 16.09 -22.29 -2.86
CA SER A 219 16.05 -22.22 -1.39
C SER A 219 16.80 -21.03 -0.79
N HIS A 220 17.76 -20.45 -1.51
CA HIS A 220 18.46 -19.20 -1.07
C HIS A 220 17.56 -17.96 -1.18
N LEU A 221 16.50 -18.00 -1.98
CA LEU A 221 15.55 -16.90 -2.15
C LEU A 221 14.38 -16.97 -1.16
N ILE A 222 14.01 -18.18 -0.69
CA ILE A 222 12.86 -18.39 0.20
C ILE A 222 12.92 -17.52 1.47
N PRO A 223 14.06 -17.40 2.19
CA PRO A 223 14.16 -16.57 3.38
C PRO A 223 13.92 -15.07 3.15
N LEU A 224 14.02 -14.61 1.89
CA LEU A 224 13.89 -13.21 1.49
C LEU A 224 12.49 -12.84 1.00
N LEU A 225 11.56 -13.81 0.95
CA LEU A 225 10.18 -13.57 0.53
C LEU A 225 9.41 -12.68 1.51
N ASP A 226 9.80 -12.62 2.77
CA ASP A 226 9.21 -11.71 3.75
C ASP A 226 9.38 -10.24 3.34
N PHE A 227 10.51 -9.85 2.74
CA PHE A 227 10.69 -8.52 2.16
C PHE A 227 9.71 -8.26 1.01
N CYS A 228 9.46 -9.26 0.14
CA CYS A 228 8.46 -9.12 -0.92
C CYS A 228 7.06 -8.88 -0.35
N ALA A 229 6.66 -9.61 0.70
CA ALA A 229 5.34 -9.41 1.31
C ALA A 229 5.22 -8.02 1.95
N VAL A 230 6.28 -7.53 2.60
CA VAL A 230 6.31 -6.19 3.21
C VAL A 230 6.22 -5.11 2.13
N SER A 231 6.98 -5.25 1.05
CA SER A 231 6.93 -4.35 -0.10
C SER A 231 5.54 -4.31 -0.75
N ILE A 232 5.00 -5.47 -1.18
CA ILE A 232 3.69 -5.58 -1.84
C ILE A 232 2.59 -4.92 -1.00
N ALA A 233 2.62 -5.12 0.33
CA ALA A 233 1.66 -4.53 1.23
C ALA A 233 1.81 -3.01 1.35
N ALA A 234 3.03 -2.50 1.45
CA ALA A 234 3.31 -1.09 1.71
C ALA A 234 3.15 -0.22 0.45
N ASP A 235 3.53 -0.73 -0.71
CA ASP A 235 3.39 -0.04 -2.00
C ASP A 235 1.97 -0.16 -2.60
N LEU A 236 1.09 -0.93 -1.94
CA LEU A 236 -0.31 -1.11 -2.33
C LEU A 236 -0.50 -1.60 -3.78
N VAL A 237 0.43 -2.39 -4.29
CA VAL A 237 0.29 -3.01 -5.62
C VAL A 237 -0.78 -4.12 -5.62
N PRO A 238 -1.39 -4.45 -6.77
CA PRO A 238 -2.40 -5.49 -6.89
C PRO A 238 -1.95 -6.85 -6.34
N VAL A 239 -2.74 -7.42 -5.40
CA VAL A 239 -2.48 -8.74 -4.78
C VAL A 239 -3.10 -9.85 -5.64
N VAL A 240 -2.65 -9.91 -6.88
CA VAL A 240 -3.07 -10.90 -7.88
C VAL A 240 -1.82 -11.51 -8.53
N ASP A 241 -2.01 -12.60 -9.26
CA ASP A 241 -0.95 -13.25 -10.05
C ASP A 241 0.35 -13.44 -9.24
N GLU A 242 1.52 -13.02 -9.73
CA GLU A 242 2.81 -13.19 -9.06
C GLU A 242 2.90 -12.46 -7.73
N ASN A 243 2.33 -11.24 -7.61
CA ASN A 243 2.29 -10.54 -6.33
C ASN A 243 1.52 -11.35 -5.28
N ARG A 244 0.45 -12.07 -5.67
CA ARG A 244 -0.26 -12.96 -4.75
C ARG A 244 0.60 -14.14 -4.31
N ILE A 245 1.35 -14.75 -5.25
CA ILE A 245 2.27 -15.86 -4.94
C ILE A 245 3.35 -15.38 -3.96
N LEU A 246 4.00 -14.25 -4.26
CA LEU A 246 5.06 -13.67 -3.44
C LEU A 246 4.53 -13.25 -2.06
N ALA A 247 3.37 -12.58 -1.99
CA ALA A 247 2.75 -12.16 -0.74
C ALA A 247 2.31 -13.35 0.12
N TYR A 248 1.73 -14.41 -0.49
CA TYR A 248 1.30 -15.62 0.23
C TYR A 248 2.48 -16.32 0.91
N HIS A 249 3.55 -16.58 0.15
CA HIS A 249 4.73 -17.24 0.69
C HIS A 249 5.56 -16.32 1.57
N GLY A 250 5.61 -15.03 1.25
CA GLY A 250 6.29 -14.02 2.08
C GLY A 250 5.62 -13.81 3.43
N LEU A 251 4.28 -13.75 3.50
CA LEU A 251 3.56 -13.74 4.77
C LEU A 251 3.81 -15.01 5.58
N LYS A 252 3.86 -16.17 4.91
CA LYS A 252 4.20 -17.43 5.59
C LYS A 252 5.60 -17.37 6.17
N GLN A 253 6.58 -16.86 5.42
CA GLN A 253 7.96 -16.65 5.87
C GLN A 253 8.00 -15.67 7.05
N LEU A 254 7.31 -14.52 6.94
CA LEU A 254 7.21 -13.50 7.97
C LEU A 254 6.62 -14.04 9.29
N ASN A 255 5.65 -14.93 9.21
CA ASN A 255 4.99 -15.53 10.38
C ASN A 255 5.77 -16.70 10.99
N GLN A 256 6.56 -17.43 10.21
CA GLN A 256 7.25 -18.64 10.68
C GLN A 256 8.71 -18.39 11.03
N ASN A 257 9.42 -17.66 10.19
CA ASN A 257 10.86 -17.42 10.36
C ASN A 257 11.25 -16.08 9.70
N PRO A 258 10.79 -14.94 10.24
CA PRO A 258 11.12 -13.62 9.69
C PRO A 258 12.61 -13.34 9.71
N SER A 259 13.10 -12.55 8.75
CA SER A 259 14.43 -11.98 8.78
C SER A 259 14.64 -11.16 10.08
N ILE A 260 15.87 -11.12 10.57
CA ILE A 260 16.20 -10.59 11.91
C ILE A 260 15.68 -9.16 12.10
N GLY A 261 15.88 -8.28 11.12
CA GLY A 261 15.37 -6.91 11.20
C GLY A 261 13.84 -6.83 11.25
N LEU A 262 13.14 -7.62 10.43
CA LEU A 262 11.68 -7.68 10.48
C LEU A 262 11.18 -8.30 11.78
N LYS A 263 11.88 -9.30 12.32
CA LYS A 263 11.57 -9.89 13.63
C LYS A 263 11.65 -8.83 14.75
N ALA A 264 12.65 -7.97 14.71
CA ALA A 264 12.80 -6.88 15.68
C ALA A 264 11.64 -5.86 15.56
N ILE A 265 11.23 -5.50 14.33
CA ILE A 265 10.07 -4.62 14.11
C ILE A 265 8.77 -5.27 14.61
N ILE A 266 8.58 -6.57 14.34
CA ILE A 266 7.41 -7.35 14.81
C ILE A 266 7.32 -7.31 16.34
N ASP A 267 8.45 -7.47 17.03
CA ASP A 267 8.53 -7.40 18.49
C ASP A 267 8.10 -6.03 19.01
N ILE A 268 8.67 -4.96 18.48
CA ILE A 268 8.33 -3.57 18.83
C ILE A 268 6.86 -3.23 18.52
N CYS A 269 6.29 -3.83 17.47
CA CYS A 269 4.87 -3.67 17.13
C CYS A 269 3.92 -4.40 18.08
N GLY A 270 4.42 -5.27 18.98
CA GLY A 270 3.59 -6.12 19.82
C GLY A 270 2.80 -7.16 19.02
N LEU A 271 3.39 -7.67 17.92
CA LEU A 271 2.75 -8.63 17.02
C LEU A 271 3.13 -10.09 17.31
N ASN A 272 4.00 -10.32 18.30
CA ASN A 272 4.44 -11.66 18.69
C ASN A 272 3.26 -12.54 19.14
N GLY A 273 3.28 -13.80 18.74
CA GLY A 273 2.31 -14.81 19.18
C GLY A 273 0.95 -14.76 18.48
N ARG A 274 0.80 -13.93 17.44
CA ARG A 274 -0.38 -13.91 16.58
C ARG A 274 -0.01 -13.93 15.11
N GLU A 275 -0.94 -14.34 14.27
CA GLU A 275 -0.75 -14.30 12.82
C GLU A 275 -0.72 -12.85 12.30
N ILE A 276 0.33 -12.51 11.56
CA ILE A 276 0.54 -11.20 10.93
C ILE A 276 -0.15 -11.22 9.57
N SER A 277 -0.97 -10.21 9.32
CA SER A 277 -1.69 -9.99 8.07
C SER A 277 -1.07 -8.86 7.23
N MET A 278 -1.50 -8.71 5.96
CA MET A 278 -1.16 -7.56 5.12
C MET A 278 -1.53 -6.23 5.80
N SER A 279 -2.67 -6.19 6.48
CA SER A 279 -3.11 -5.01 7.24
C SER A 279 -2.13 -4.63 8.37
N ASP A 280 -1.56 -5.62 9.08
CA ASP A 280 -0.53 -5.32 10.09
C ASP A 280 0.74 -4.75 9.46
N ILE A 281 1.09 -5.21 8.25
CA ILE A 281 2.23 -4.64 7.51
C ILE A 281 1.93 -3.18 7.15
N ILE A 282 0.78 -2.90 6.54
CA ILE A 282 0.39 -1.56 6.08
C ILE A 282 0.33 -0.56 7.24
N PHE A 283 -0.27 -0.95 8.37
CA PHE A 283 -0.58 -0.01 9.46
C PHE A 283 0.42 -0.04 10.62
N LYS A 284 1.28 -1.05 10.72
CA LYS A 284 2.22 -1.19 11.84
C LYS A 284 3.68 -1.32 11.42
N ILE A 285 4.01 -2.25 10.52
CA ILE A 285 5.40 -2.50 10.10
C ILE A 285 5.88 -1.43 9.13
N GLY A 286 5.17 -1.21 8.02
CA GLY A 286 5.53 -0.25 6.98
C GLY A 286 5.71 1.19 7.49
N PRO A 287 4.80 1.74 8.32
CA PRO A 287 4.97 3.08 8.87
C PRO A 287 6.26 3.28 9.68
N ARG A 288 6.79 2.24 10.33
CA ARG A 288 8.06 2.31 11.04
C ARG A 288 9.24 2.36 10.08
N ILE A 289 9.27 1.49 9.08
CA ILE A 289 10.30 1.53 8.03
C ILE A 289 10.30 2.90 7.34
N ASN A 290 9.13 3.44 6.98
CA ASN A 290 9.00 4.76 6.37
C ASN A 290 9.41 5.92 7.30
N ALA A 291 9.36 5.73 8.63
CA ALA A 291 9.59 6.81 9.57
C ALA A 291 11.02 7.36 9.51
N SER A 292 12.03 6.50 9.32
CA SER A 292 13.42 6.93 9.21
C SER A 292 13.62 7.90 8.04
N GLY A 293 13.15 7.56 6.84
CA GLY A 293 13.23 8.42 5.66
C GLY A 293 12.37 9.69 5.72
N ARG A 294 11.46 9.81 6.71
CA ARG A 294 10.64 11.02 6.93
C ARG A 294 11.18 11.93 8.03
N MET A 295 11.92 11.37 8.98
CA MET A 295 12.37 12.09 10.17
C MET A 295 13.88 12.33 10.17
N GLU A 296 14.65 11.44 9.53
CA GLU A 296 16.12 11.51 9.46
C GLU A 296 16.62 10.98 8.11
N ASN A 297 17.12 9.75 8.05
CA ASN A 297 17.74 9.14 6.87
C ASN A 297 17.20 7.73 6.63
N GLY A 298 16.77 7.46 5.40
CA GLY A 298 16.25 6.15 4.98
C GLY A 298 17.27 5.00 5.12
N LYS A 299 18.56 5.29 5.18
CA LYS A 299 19.62 4.28 5.38
C LYS A 299 19.41 3.47 6.66
N ALA A 300 18.97 4.09 7.76
CA ALA A 300 18.72 3.40 9.02
C ALA A 300 17.72 2.24 8.89
N SER A 301 16.73 2.36 8.01
CA SER A 301 15.79 1.25 7.73
C SER A 301 16.48 0.09 7.03
N VAL A 302 17.37 0.34 6.06
CA VAL A 302 18.10 -0.74 5.40
C VAL A 302 19.12 -1.36 6.37
N ASP A 303 19.84 -0.55 7.16
CA ASP A 303 20.77 -1.04 8.19
C ASP A 303 20.06 -2.05 9.11
N LEU A 304 18.85 -1.72 9.60
CA LEU A 304 18.02 -2.64 10.37
C LEU A 304 17.64 -3.91 9.60
N LEU A 305 17.18 -3.77 8.35
CA LEU A 305 16.68 -4.92 7.56
C LEU A 305 17.79 -5.91 7.18
N VAL A 306 19.04 -5.45 7.07
CA VAL A 306 20.18 -6.31 6.73
C VAL A 306 20.94 -6.83 7.95
N GLU A 307 20.60 -6.36 9.16
CA GLU A 307 21.27 -6.75 10.42
C GLU A 307 21.22 -8.27 10.64
N LYS A 308 22.29 -8.80 11.23
CA LYS A 308 22.48 -10.25 11.47
C LYS A 308 22.30 -10.64 12.93
N GLU A 309 22.45 -9.68 13.86
CA GLU A 309 22.34 -9.90 15.29
C GLU A 309 21.04 -9.31 15.85
N PHE A 310 20.22 -10.14 16.50
CA PHE A 310 18.90 -9.72 16.98
C PHE A 310 18.95 -8.59 18.02
N THR A 311 19.94 -8.57 18.88
CA THR A 311 20.11 -7.53 19.92
C THR A 311 20.39 -6.17 19.28
N SER A 312 21.24 -6.11 18.25
CA SER A 312 21.50 -4.90 17.47
C SER A 312 20.26 -4.47 16.71
N ALA A 313 19.60 -5.41 16.01
CA ALA A 313 18.35 -5.13 15.29
C ALA A 313 17.25 -4.59 16.22
N LEU A 314 17.13 -5.11 17.44
CA LEU A 314 16.15 -4.62 18.41
C LEU A 314 16.45 -3.20 18.89
N SER A 315 17.72 -2.85 19.04
CA SER A 315 18.16 -1.47 19.37
C SER A 315 17.77 -0.50 18.26
N GLU A 316 18.11 -0.84 17.00
CA GLU A 316 17.74 -0.04 15.82
C GLU A 316 16.23 0.07 15.63
N ALA A 317 15.49 -1.03 15.82
CA ALA A 317 14.03 -1.04 15.73
C ALA A 317 13.37 -0.10 16.76
N ARG A 318 13.93 -0.02 17.98
CA ARG A 318 13.46 0.95 19.00
C ARG A 318 13.68 2.39 18.54
N HIS A 319 14.86 2.69 17.99
CA HIS A 319 15.18 4.02 17.45
C HIS A 319 14.22 4.43 16.33
N ILE A 320 14.00 3.54 15.38
CA ILE A 320 13.03 3.75 14.30
C ILE A 320 11.60 3.92 14.85
N ASN A 321 11.24 3.20 15.91
CA ASN A 321 9.94 3.38 16.55
C ASN A 321 9.80 4.76 17.22
N GLU A 322 10.85 5.31 17.80
CA GLU A 322 10.85 6.68 18.34
C GLU A 322 10.56 7.70 17.23
N TYR A 323 11.18 7.57 16.06
CA TYR A 323 10.85 8.40 14.89
C TYR A 323 9.39 8.24 14.46
N ASN A 324 8.87 7.01 14.47
CA ASN A 324 7.48 6.79 14.12
C ASN A 324 6.49 7.43 15.12
N GLU A 325 6.78 7.40 16.42
CA GLU A 325 5.94 8.09 17.42
C GLU A 325 6.01 9.62 17.24
N GLN A 326 7.21 10.19 17.08
CA GLN A 326 7.39 11.62 16.78
C GLN A 326 6.63 12.03 15.50
N ARG A 327 6.73 11.21 14.45
CA ARG A 327 5.98 11.44 13.21
C ARG A 327 4.47 11.47 13.45
N LYS A 328 3.94 10.52 14.27
CA LYS A 328 2.50 10.47 14.59
C LYS A 328 2.04 11.73 15.35
N ASP A 329 2.84 12.22 16.29
CA ASP A 329 2.50 13.41 17.06
C ASP A 329 2.46 14.64 16.16
N ILE A 330 3.46 14.81 15.28
CA ILE A 330 3.49 15.91 14.31
C ILE A 330 2.33 15.78 13.30
N ASP A 331 2.07 14.58 12.77
CA ASP A 331 0.97 14.30 11.84
C ASP A 331 -0.39 14.66 12.48
N LYS A 332 -0.61 14.29 13.74
CA LYS A 332 -1.82 14.62 14.48
C LYS A 332 -1.97 16.14 14.62
N GLN A 333 -0.92 16.82 15.08
CA GLN A 333 -0.94 18.28 15.24
C GLN A 333 -1.23 18.98 13.91
N MET A 334 -0.48 18.66 12.86
CA MET A 334 -0.67 19.26 11.53
C MET A 334 -2.07 18.98 10.97
N THR A 335 -2.61 17.78 11.19
CA THR A 335 -3.97 17.44 10.75
C THR A 335 -5.02 18.25 11.51
N GLU A 336 -4.87 18.45 12.81
CA GLU A 336 -5.77 19.30 13.63
C GLU A 336 -5.73 20.76 13.16
N GLU A 337 -4.55 21.32 12.93
CA GLU A 337 -4.37 22.67 12.37
C GLU A 337 -5.00 22.81 10.99
N ALA A 338 -4.75 21.84 10.09
CA ALA A 338 -5.33 21.82 8.75
C ALA A 338 -6.86 21.76 8.78
N ASN A 339 -7.45 20.91 9.64
CA ASN A 339 -8.91 20.84 9.82
C ASN A 339 -9.50 22.17 10.32
N GLN A 340 -8.82 22.89 11.20
CA GLN A 340 -9.27 24.22 11.65
C GLN A 340 -9.28 25.23 10.50
N ILE A 341 -8.26 25.19 9.62
CA ILE A 341 -8.20 26.04 8.43
C ILE A 341 -9.35 25.70 7.45
N VAL A 342 -9.54 24.41 7.15
CA VAL A 342 -10.64 23.95 6.27
C VAL A 342 -11.99 24.40 6.82
N SER A 343 -12.25 24.19 8.12
CA SER A 343 -13.52 24.56 8.74
C SER A 343 -13.82 26.07 8.62
N LYS A 344 -12.80 26.92 8.73
CA LYS A 344 -12.93 28.37 8.52
C LYS A 344 -13.22 28.71 7.05
N LEU A 345 -12.57 28.05 6.09
CA LEU A 345 -12.81 28.26 4.67
C LEU A 345 -14.22 27.82 4.27
N GLU A 346 -14.67 26.66 4.73
CA GLU A 346 -16.00 26.10 4.45
C GLU A 346 -17.15 26.97 5.01
N SER A 347 -16.92 27.65 6.14
CA SER A 347 -17.91 28.59 6.68
C SER A 347 -18.14 29.81 5.77
N GLN A 348 -17.24 30.10 4.85
CA GLN A 348 -17.31 31.22 3.91
C GLN A 348 -17.84 30.79 2.54
N LYS A 349 -17.37 29.66 2.02
CA LYS A 349 -17.76 29.13 0.72
C LYS A 349 -17.40 27.65 0.61
N HIS A 350 -18.29 26.87 0.03
CA HIS A 350 -17.98 25.48 -0.34
C HIS A 350 -16.96 25.42 -1.49
N HIS A 351 -15.93 24.60 -1.35
CA HIS A 351 -14.88 24.43 -2.34
C HIS A 351 -14.82 22.98 -2.83
N SER A 352 -14.64 22.77 -4.13
CA SER A 352 -14.53 21.43 -4.74
C SER A 352 -13.15 20.79 -4.53
N SER A 353 -12.16 21.55 -4.07
CA SER A 353 -10.82 21.10 -3.73
C SER A 353 -10.29 21.77 -2.47
N ILE A 354 -9.27 21.19 -1.88
CA ILE A 354 -8.58 21.73 -0.70
C ILE A 354 -7.13 22.05 -1.10
N VAL A 355 -6.73 23.32 -0.96
CA VAL A 355 -5.33 23.75 -1.12
C VAL A 355 -4.93 24.52 0.12
N LEU A 356 -4.09 23.92 0.95
CA LEU A 356 -3.60 24.49 2.20
C LEU A 356 -2.12 24.79 2.15
N TYR A 357 -1.71 25.76 2.92
CA TYR A 357 -0.35 26.19 3.06
C TYR A 357 -0.08 26.67 4.49
N ASP A 358 1.05 26.19 5.04
CA ASP A 358 1.65 26.70 6.26
C ASP A 358 3.17 26.53 6.21
N GLU A 359 3.93 27.59 6.55
CA GLU A 359 5.40 27.59 6.48
C GLU A 359 6.08 26.71 7.54
N HIS A 360 5.37 26.36 8.63
CA HIS A 360 5.91 25.58 9.73
C HIS A 360 5.67 24.06 9.58
N TRP A 361 4.86 23.65 8.61
CA TRP A 361 4.57 22.24 8.41
C TRP A 361 5.78 21.45 7.90
N LYS A 362 5.92 20.23 8.37
CA LYS A 362 7.05 19.36 8.01
C LYS A 362 6.88 18.76 6.62
N LYS A 363 7.84 19.01 5.70
CA LYS A 363 7.89 18.51 4.32
C LYS A 363 7.66 16.99 4.22
N GLY A 364 8.25 16.18 5.13
CA GLY A 364 8.09 14.71 5.15
C GLY A 364 6.68 14.22 5.55
N ILE A 365 5.80 15.13 6.06
CA ILE A 365 4.49 14.78 6.64
C ILE A 365 3.32 15.36 5.85
N ILE A 366 3.51 16.44 5.07
CA ILE A 366 2.42 17.08 4.30
C ILE A 366 1.63 16.09 3.44
N GLY A 367 2.28 15.06 2.88
CA GLY A 367 1.61 14.03 2.08
C GLY A 367 0.69 13.12 2.90
N ILE A 368 0.97 12.91 4.19
CA ILE A 368 0.10 12.15 5.09
C ILE A 368 -1.13 13.01 5.44
N VAL A 369 -0.90 14.28 5.75
CA VAL A 369 -1.98 15.25 6.03
C VAL A 369 -2.89 15.40 4.81
N ALA A 370 -2.33 15.51 3.60
CA ALA A 370 -3.12 15.56 2.36
C ALA A 370 -4.00 14.33 2.20
N SER A 371 -3.48 13.11 2.45
CA SER A 371 -4.27 11.87 2.41
C SER A 371 -5.43 11.90 3.42
N ARG A 372 -5.17 12.27 4.67
CA ARG A 372 -6.20 12.36 5.71
C ARG A 372 -7.31 13.36 5.38
N LEU A 373 -6.94 14.54 4.86
CA LEU A 373 -7.93 15.53 4.45
C LEU A 373 -8.76 15.01 3.26
N THR A 374 -8.12 14.34 2.29
CA THR A 374 -8.85 13.70 1.18
C THR A 374 -9.84 12.65 1.67
N GLU A 375 -9.47 11.83 2.65
CA GLU A 375 -10.33 10.81 3.27
C GLU A 375 -11.48 11.42 4.10
N ILE A 376 -11.23 12.54 4.79
CA ILE A 376 -12.25 13.21 5.62
C ILE A 376 -13.26 13.98 4.76
N TYR A 377 -12.77 14.72 3.76
CA TYR A 377 -13.59 15.67 3.00
C TYR A 377 -14.01 15.19 1.62
N PHE A 378 -13.49 14.04 1.15
CA PHE A 378 -13.74 13.47 -0.18
C PHE A 378 -13.49 14.47 -1.32
N ARG A 379 -12.34 15.16 -1.26
CA ARG A 379 -11.93 16.17 -2.25
C ARG A 379 -10.47 16.05 -2.61
N PRO A 380 -10.09 16.35 -3.87
CA PRO A 380 -8.68 16.50 -4.24
C PRO A 380 -8.01 17.54 -3.34
N THR A 381 -6.90 17.16 -2.72
CA THR A 381 -6.25 17.96 -1.68
C THR A 381 -4.78 18.17 -2.00
N VAL A 382 -4.33 19.42 -1.87
CA VAL A 382 -2.91 19.83 -1.96
C VAL A 382 -2.52 20.48 -0.63
N VAL A 383 -1.44 19.99 -0.01
CA VAL A 383 -0.86 20.57 1.20
C VAL A 383 0.55 21.04 0.87
N LEU A 384 0.81 22.31 1.14
CA LEU A 384 2.05 23.00 0.82
C LEU A 384 2.76 23.45 2.11
N THR A 385 4.10 23.48 2.06
CA THR A 385 4.95 24.05 3.11
C THR A 385 6.13 24.78 2.50
N ARG A 386 6.86 25.52 3.32
CA ARG A 386 8.06 26.24 2.90
C ARG A 386 9.25 25.30 2.71
N ASP A 387 10.04 25.54 1.67
CA ASP A 387 11.29 24.85 1.37
C ASP A 387 12.29 25.88 0.80
N GLY A 388 13.04 26.53 1.70
CA GLY A 388 13.89 27.67 1.34
C GLY A 388 13.08 28.86 0.81
N ASP A 389 13.35 29.23 -0.45
CA ASP A 389 12.66 30.34 -1.14
C ASP A 389 11.42 29.87 -1.92
N PHE A 390 11.06 28.60 -1.83
CA PHE A 390 9.97 28.00 -2.57
C PHE A 390 8.92 27.38 -1.64
N ALA A 391 7.77 27.07 -2.21
CA ALA A 391 6.77 26.20 -1.59
C ALA A 391 6.85 24.81 -2.23
N THR A 392 6.96 23.78 -1.40
CA THR A 392 6.86 22.38 -1.82
C THR A 392 5.53 21.79 -1.35
N GLY A 393 4.91 20.95 -2.17
CA GLY A 393 3.59 20.42 -1.91
C GLY A 393 3.45 18.94 -2.20
N SER A 394 2.46 18.35 -1.55
CA SER A 394 2.00 17.01 -1.83
C SER A 394 0.50 17.03 -2.08
N ALA A 395 0.09 16.42 -3.20
CA ALA A 395 -1.30 16.30 -3.61
C ALA A 395 -1.81 14.86 -3.44
N ARG A 396 -3.09 14.75 -3.09
CA ARG A 396 -3.82 13.48 -3.04
C ARG A 396 -5.18 13.64 -3.69
N SER A 397 -5.68 12.55 -4.27
CA SER A 397 -6.92 12.56 -5.02
C SER A 397 -7.98 11.63 -4.46
N VAL A 398 -9.22 11.91 -4.80
CA VAL A 398 -10.34 10.98 -4.64
C VAL A 398 -10.35 9.94 -5.76
N VAL A 399 -11.05 8.82 -5.56
CA VAL A 399 -11.14 7.75 -6.57
C VAL A 399 -11.77 8.28 -7.86
N GLY A 400 -11.09 8.02 -8.97
CA GLY A 400 -11.57 8.38 -10.32
C GLY A 400 -11.22 9.79 -10.79
N PHE A 401 -10.60 10.64 -9.97
CA PHE A 401 -10.13 11.97 -10.36
C PHE A 401 -8.60 12.00 -10.54
N ASP A 402 -8.12 12.57 -11.62
CA ASP A 402 -6.68 12.70 -11.93
C ASP A 402 -6.10 14.00 -11.38
N VAL A 403 -5.50 13.93 -10.18
CA VAL A 403 -4.85 15.10 -9.57
C VAL A 403 -3.57 15.52 -10.29
N TYR A 404 -2.90 14.61 -10.98
CA TYR A 404 -1.73 14.94 -11.77
C TYR A 404 -2.08 15.84 -12.98
N ALA A 405 -3.18 15.51 -13.67
CA ALA A 405 -3.70 16.37 -14.76
C ALA A 405 -4.09 17.77 -14.24
N ALA A 406 -4.71 17.85 -13.05
CA ALA A 406 -5.05 19.13 -12.43
C ALA A 406 -3.80 19.97 -12.09
N ILE A 407 -2.74 19.35 -11.57
CA ILE A 407 -1.46 20.05 -11.33
C ILE A 407 -0.79 20.45 -12.64
N LYS A 408 -0.79 19.58 -13.63
CA LYS A 408 -0.22 19.84 -14.97
C LYS A 408 -0.89 21.03 -15.67
N SER A 409 -2.18 21.29 -15.44
CA SER A 409 -2.87 22.46 -15.97
C SER A 409 -2.29 23.80 -15.45
N CYS A 410 -1.59 23.76 -14.33
CA CYS A 410 -0.89 24.91 -13.72
C CYS A 410 0.61 24.95 -14.00
N ARG A 411 1.09 24.21 -15.03
CA ARG A 411 2.53 23.99 -15.29
C ARG A 411 3.37 25.24 -15.33
N ASP A 412 2.85 26.34 -15.87
CA ASP A 412 3.52 27.62 -16.00
C ASP A 412 3.86 28.29 -14.67
N LEU A 413 3.18 27.91 -13.56
CA LEU A 413 3.44 28.37 -12.21
C LEU A 413 4.42 27.44 -11.45
N LEU A 414 4.74 26.27 -12.01
CA LEU A 414 5.49 25.23 -11.31
C LEU A 414 6.95 25.21 -11.75
N LEU A 415 7.84 25.11 -10.78
CA LEU A 415 9.27 24.86 -11.01
C LEU A 415 9.53 23.38 -11.30
N ASN A 416 8.83 22.51 -10.57
CA ASN A 416 8.90 21.07 -10.72
C ASN A 416 7.59 20.43 -10.28
N PHE A 417 7.19 19.35 -10.94
CA PHE A 417 6.08 18.49 -10.49
C PHE A 417 6.23 17.08 -11.04
N GLY A 418 5.68 16.12 -10.33
CA GLY A 418 5.70 14.71 -10.73
C GLY A 418 4.73 13.88 -9.90
N GLY A 419 4.34 12.73 -10.43
CA GLY A 419 3.41 11.84 -9.74
C GLY A 419 2.54 11.05 -10.69
N HIS A 420 1.41 10.61 -10.17
CA HIS A 420 0.42 9.77 -10.85
C HIS A 420 -1.00 10.28 -10.54
N THR A 421 -2.01 9.62 -11.10
CA THR A 421 -3.43 9.97 -10.98
C THR A 421 -3.88 10.29 -9.54
N TYR A 422 -3.39 9.55 -8.53
CA TYR A 422 -3.88 9.68 -7.14
C TYR A 422 -2.94 10.40 -6.18
N ALA A 423 -1.69 10.61 -6.59
CA ALA A 423 -0.70 11.28 -5.75
C ALA A 423 0.33 12.00 -6.60
N ALA A 424 0.65 13.25 -6.24
CA ALA A 424 1.68 14.02 -6.93
C ALA A 424 2.43 14.94 -5.96
N GLY A 425 3.68 15.26 -6.32
CA GLY A 425 4.48 16.29 -5.70
C GLY A 425 4.62 17.49 -6.61
N LEU A 426 4.80 18.68 -6.03
CA LEU A 426 5.00 19.93 -6.79
C LEU A 426 5.87 20.90 -6.01
N THR A 427 6.52 21.79 -6.75
CA THR A 427 7.27 22.92 -6.21
C THR A 427 6.96 24.18 -7.01
N LEU A 428 6.67 25.29 -6.34
CA LEU A 428 6.34 26.56 -6.95
C LEU A 428 6.95 27.72 -6.16
N LYS A 429 6.94 28.91 -6.75
CA LYS A 429 7.31 30.10 -6.02
C LYS A 429 6.24 30.45 -4.99
N TRP A 430 6.66 31.02 -3.90
CA TRP A 430 5.85 31.45 -2.80
C TRP A 430 4.71 32.40 -3.21
N ASP A 431 5.01 33.38 -4.03
CA ASP A 431 4.06 34.38 -4.50
C ASP A 431 2.98 33.80 -5.44
N ASP A 432 3.25 32.64 -6.01
CA ASP A 432 2.35 31.99 -6.98
C ASP A 432 1.29 31.08 -6.30
N ILE A 433 1.36 30.85 -4.98
CA ILE A 433 0.43 29.95 -4.26
C ILE A 433 -1.03 30.37 -4.45
N THR A 434 -1.32 31.67 -4.39
CA THR A 434 -2.69 32.18 -4.49
C THR A 434 -3.27 31.92 -5.88
N GLU A 435 -2.49 32.15 -6.93
CA GLU A 435 -2.92 31.92 -8.31
C GLU A 435 -3.01 30.41 -8.60
N PHE A 436 -2.06 29.62 -8.10
CA PHE A 436 -2.12 28.16 -8.19
C PHE A 436 -3.41 27.61 -7.57
N ARG A 437 -3.75 28.02 -6.33
CA ARG A 437 -4.97 27.62 -5.63
C ARG A 437 -6.22 27.91 -6.46
N LYS A 438 -6.31 29.11 -7.04
CA LYS A 438 -7.43 29.54 -7.87
C LYS A 438 -7.58 28.68 -9.13
N ARG A 439 -6.49 28.45 -9.87
CA ARG A 439 -6.51 27.66 -11.10
C ARG A 439 -6.75 26.19 -10.86
N PHE A 440 -6.10 25.63 -9.83
CA PHE A 440 -6.31 24.23 -9.41
C PHE A 440 -7.76 23.99 -9.04
N GLN A 441 -8.37 24.87 -8.25
CA GLN A 441 -9.79 24.77 -7.89
C GLN A 441 -10.69 24.85 -9.10
N HIS A 442 -10.45 25.79 -10.00
CA HIS A 442 -11.23 25.93 -11.23
C HIS A 442 -11.17 24.65 -12.09
N TYR A 443 -9.97 24.10 -12.27
CA TYR A 443 -9.83 22.82 -13.00
C TYR A 443 -10.59 21.69 -12.32
N VAL A 444 -10.55 21.58 -10.99
CA VAL A 444 -11.30 20.57 -10.25
C VAL A 444 -12.80 20.77 -10.41
N GLU A 445 -13.31 22.01 -10.30
CA GLU A 445 -14.73 22.33 -10.49
C GLU A 445 -15.26 21.93 -11.87
N GLU A 446 -14.44 22.04 -12.91
CA GLU A 446 -14.83 21.68 -14.28
C GLU A 446 -14.79 20.17 -14.57
N HIS A 447 -13.98 19.40 -13.84
CA HIS A 447 -13.67 18.00 -14.19
C HIS A 447 -14.11 16.96 -13.16
N ILE A 448 -14.41 17.38 -11.92
CA ILE A 448 -14.83 16.45 -10.88
C ILE A 448 -16.30 16.03 -11.07
N GLN A 449 -16.57 14.76 -10.91
CA GLN A 449 -17.94 14.25 -10.97
C GLN A 449 -18.54 14.18 -9.55
N PRO A 450 -19.86 14.39 -9.39
CA PRO A 450 -20.52 14.34 -8.08
C PRO A 450 -20.25 13.04 -7.31
N GLU A 451 -20.23 11.91 -8.01
CA GLU A 451 -19.98 10.58 -7.43
C GLU A 451 -18.58 10.41 -6.85
N GLN A 452 -17.62 11.27 -7.23
CA GLN A 452 -16.23 11.26 -6.74
C GLN A 452 -16.08 12.02 -5.42
N THR A 453 -17.07 12.84 -5.05
CA THR A 453 -17.09 13.63 -3.81
C THR A 453 -17.94 13.01 -2.71
N GLU A 454 -18.57 11.87 -2.99
CA GLU A 454 -19.41 11.14 -2.03
C GLU A 454 -18.68 9.91 -1.50
N ALA A 455 -18.73 9.72 -0.19
CA ALA A 455 -18.27 8.48 0.43
C ALA A 455 -19.09 7.30 -0.13
N SER A 456 -18.44 6.33 -0.75
CA SER A 456 -19.13 5.14 -1.25
C SER A 456 -18.51 3.86 -0.70
N LEU A 457 -19.37 2.87 -0.41
CA LEU A 457 -18.97 1.55 0.06
C LEU A 457 -19.42 0.50 -0.95
N ASN A 458 -18.46 -0.22 -1.53
CA ASN A 458 -18.76 -1.32 -2.43
C ASN A 458 -19.14 -2.56 -1.62
N ILE A 459 -20.30 -3.12 -1.89
CA ILE A 459 -20.83 -4.32 -1.26
C ILE A 459 -20.60 -5.52 -2.18
N ASP A 460 -19.96 -6.55 -1.67
CA ASP A 460 -19.66 -7.75 -2.45
C ASP A 460 -20.84 -8.74 -2.49
N ALA A 461 -21.51 -8.95 -1.36
CA ALA A 461 -22.63 -9.89 -1.30
C ALA A 461 -23.59 -9.58 -0.15
N LYS A 462 -24.88 -9.93 -0.37
CA LYS A 462 -25.90 -10.02 0.67
C LYS A 462 -25.83 -11.37 1.35
N ILE A 463 -25.92 -11.40 2.70
CA ILE A 463 -25.86 -12.64 3.47
C ILE A 463 -26.80 -12.55 4.69
N ASP A 464 -27.48 -13.65 5.02
CA ASP A 464 -28.26 -13.76 6.25
C ASP A 464 -27.37 -14.26 7.41
N PHE A 465 -27.65 -13.88 8.66
CA PHE A 465 -26.82 -14.27 9.82
C PHE A 465 -26.67 -15.77 10.01
N LYS A 466 -27.70 -16.56 9.63
CA LYS A 466 -27.65 -18.03 9.68
C LYS A 466 -26.52 -18.64 8.84
N ASP A 467 -26.11 -17.92 7.77
CA ASP A 467 -25.09 -18.37 6.83
C ASP A 467 -23.68 -18.01 7.30
N ILE A 468 -23.53 -17.14 8.31
CA ILE A 468 -22.26 -16.75 8.92
C ILE A 468 -21.78 -17.87 9.86
N THR A 469 -21.36 -18.96 9.26
CA THR A 469 -20.87 -20.13 9.97
C THR A 469 -19.35 -20.12 10.14
N LYS A 470 -18.84 -20.89 11.09
CA LYS A 470 -17.39 -21.11 11.24
C LYS A 470 -16.76 -21.68 9.96
N ARG A 471 -17.51 -22.51 9.22
CA ARG A 471 -17.07 -23.06 7.93
C ARG A 471 -16.90 -21.94 6.89
N LEU A 472 -17.92 -21.09 6.73
CA LEU A 472 -17.83 -19.94 5.81
C LEU A 472 -16.63 -19.05 6.14
N HIS A 473 -16.42 -18.74 7.43
CA HIS A 473 -15.29 -17.93 7.87
C HIS A 473 -13.94 -18.60 7.58
N ASN A 474 -13.80 -19.89 7.81
CA ASN A 474 -12.58 -20.64 7.49
C ASN A 474 -12.31 -20.67 5.97
N ASP A 475 -13.34 -20.82 5.15
CA ASP A 475 -13.21 -20.75 3.70
C ASP A 475 -12.87 -19.33 3.23
N LEU A 476 -13.43 -18.30 3.89
CA LEU A 476 -13.11 -16.89 3.61
C LEU A 476 -11.63 -16.58 3.90
N LYS A 477 -11.05 -17.14 4.96
CA LYS A 477 -9.61 -16.98 5.24
C LYS A 477 -8.71 -17.47 4.09
N ARG A 478 -9.15 -18.42 3.30
CA ARG A 478 -8.39 -18.93 2.15
C ARG A 478 -8.25 -17.91 1.03
N PHE A 479 -9.05 -16.81 1.04
CA PHE A 479 -8.90 -15.69 0.12
C PHE A 479 -7.69 -14.80 0.45
N SER A 480 -7.17 -14.87 1.69
CA SER A 480 -5.92 -14.17 2.07
C SER A 480 -4.74 -14.60 1.17
N PRO A 481 -3.74 -13.70 0.92
CA PRO A 481 -3.63 -12.33 1.45
C PRO A 481 -4.58 -11.35 0.75
N PHE A 482 -5.17 -10.44 1.56
CA PHE A 482 -6.03 -9.38 1.06
C PHE A 482 -5.21 -8.11 0.76
N GLY A 483 -5.65 -7.34 -0.23
CA GLY A 483 -5.02 -6.09 -0.67
C GLY A 483 -5.68 -5.57 -1.95
N PRO A 484 -5.10 -4.59 -2.65
CA PRO A 484 -5.66 -4.08 -3.90
C PRO A 484 -5.95 -5.20 -4.89
N CYS A 485 -7.07 -5.12 -5.61
CA CYS A 485 -7.63 -6.13 -6.53
C CYS A 485 -8.00 -7.48 -5.87
N ASN A 486 -7.77 -7.66 -4.58
CA ASN A 486 -8.27 -8.75 -3.76
C ASN A 486 -8.65 -8.24 -2.37
N GLN A 487 -9.54 -7.23 -2.32
CA GLN A 487 -10.01 -6.65 -1.08
C GLN A 487 -10.74 -7.70 -0.22
N LYS A 488 -10.72 -7.46 1.10
CA LYS A 488 -11.55 -8.22 2.03
C LYS A 488 -13.02 -7.99 1.67
N PRO A 489 -13.83 -9.05 1.48
CA PRO A 489 -15.22 -8.86 1.08
C PRO A 489 -16.04 -8.12 2.12
N VAL A 490 -16.83 -7.18 1.65
CA VAL A 490 -17.84 -6.47 2.43
C VAL A 490 -19.20 -7.12 2.17
N PHE A 491 -19.80 -7.60 3.22
CA PHE A 491 -21.14 -8.18 3.22
C PHE A 491 -22.15 -7.19 3.77
N PHE A 492 -23.43 -7.40 3.45
CA PHE A 492 -24.50 -6.68 4.12
C PHE A 492 -25.66 -7.61 4.52
N THR A 493 -26.32 -7.23 5.60
CA THR A 493 -27.56 -7.87 6.09
C THR A 493 -28.59 -6.78 6.34
N GLU A 494 -29.79 -7.00 5.83
CA GLU A 494 -30.93 -6.08 5.97
C GLU A 494 -31.75 -6.42 7.24
N ALA A 495 -32.43 -5.42 7.74
CA ALA A 495 -33.43 -5.54 8.80
C ALA A 495 -32.92 -6.28 10.04
N VAL A 496 -31.77 -5.83 10.54
CA VAL A 496 -31.23 -6.32 11.82
C VAL A 496 -31.71 -5.45 12.98
N TYR A 497 -31.69 -6.01 14.18
CA TYR A 497 -32.08 -5.35 15.43
C TYR A 497 -31.02 -5.52 16.48
N ASP A 498 -30.94 -4.56 17.41
CA ASP A 498 -30.19 -4.74 18.65
C ASP A 498 -30.82 -5.84 19.50
N TYR A 499 -30.03 -6.82 19.93
CA TYR A 499 -30.47 -7.85 20.88
C TYR A 499 -30.79 -7.27 22.28
N GLY A 500 -30.45 -6.01 22.53
CA GLY A 500 -30.65 -5.29 23.77
C GLY A 500 -29.43 -5.19 24.69
N THR A 501 -28.29 -5.67 24.22
CA THR A 501 -27.03 -5.71 24.98
C THR A 501 -25.91 -4.86 24.35
N SER A 502 -26.18 -4.19 23.25
CA SER A 502 -25.23 -3.30 22.58
C SER A 502 -24.83 -2.13 23.48
N LYS A 503 -23.54 -1.76 23.44
CA LYS A 503 -23.00 -0.71 24.30
C LYS A 503 -21.89 0.09 23.65
N VAL A 504 -21.84 1.38 24.00
CA VAL A 504 -20.73 2.26 23.65
C VAL A 504 -19.49 1.83 24.43
N VAL A 505 -18.35 1.79 23.76
CA VAL A 505 -17.05 1.35 24.30
C VAL A 505 -15.93 2.26 23.76
N GLY A 506 -14.70 2.08 24.26
CA GLY A 506 -13.54 2.91 23.94
C GLY A 506 -13.24 3.91 25.05
N ARG A 507 -12.00 4.40 25.12
CA ARG A 507 -11.58 5.37 26.16
C ARG A 507 -12.34 6.70 26.04
N SER A 508 -12.61 7.13 24.79
CA SER A 508 -13.34 8.35 24.46
C SER A 508 -14.81 8.09 24.09
N GLN A 509 -15.33 6.88 24.36
CA GLN A 509 -16.72 6.47 24.06
C GLN A 509 -17.07 6.60 22.56
N GLU A 510 -16.13 6.30 21.69
CA GLU A 510 -16.21 6.52 20.24
C GLU A 510 -16.67 5.29 19.45
N HIS A 511 -16.67 4.09 20.05
CA HIS A 511 -17.02 2.82 19.39
C HIS A 511 -18.30 2.22 19.93
N ILE A 512 -18.92 1.30 19.18
CA ILE A 512 -20.08 0.52 19.66
C ILE A 512 -19.77 -0.96 19.55
N LYS A 513 -19.87 -1.67 20.66
CA LYS A 513 -19.95 -3.14 20.66
C LYS A 513 -21.39 -3.56 20.50
N LEU A 514 -21.66 -4.40 19.50
CA LEU A 514 -22.98 -4.80 19.06
C LEU A 514 -23.24 -6.27 19.34
N GLU A 515 -24.47 -6.58 19.73
CA GLU A 515 -25.06 -7.92 19.65
C GLU A 515 -26.34 -7.78 18.84
N LEU A 516 -26.34 -8.37 17.63
CA LEU A 516 -27.36 -8.15 16.62
C LEU A 516 -28.11 -9.43 16.32
N VAL A 517 -29.40 -9.30 16.01
CA VAL A 517 -30.26 -10.38 15.56
C VAL A 517 -30.90 -9.98 14.23
N ASP A 518 -30.98 -10.90 13.26
CA ASP A 518 -31.73 -10.66 12.03
C ASP A 518 -33.20 -11.04 12.21
N SER A 519 -34.07 -10.44 11.40
CA SER A 519 -35.52 -10.68 11.45
C SER A 519 -35.94 -12.08 10.98
N LYS A 520 -35.05 -12.83 10.31
CA LYS A 520 -35.36 -14.07 9.62
C LYS A 520 -34.94 -15.33 10.38
N SER A 521 -33.80 -15.29 11.06
CA SER A 521 -33.18 -16.51 11.62
C SER A 521 -33.09 -16.54 13.13
N SER A 522 -33.36 -15.45 13.83
CA SER A 522 -33.14 -15.28 15.28
C SER A 522 -31.69 -15.59 15.70
N THR A 523 -30.76 -15.62 14.78
CA THR A 523 -29.35 -15.85 15.03
C THR A 523 -28.70 -14.59 15.60
N VAL A 524 -28.04 -14.69 16.74
CA VAL A 524 -27.34 -13.58 17.37
C VAL A 524 -25.89 -13.57 16.94
N VAL A 525 -25.42 -12.42 16.42
CA VAL A 525 -24.04 -12.24 15.98
C VAL A 525 -23.42 -11.04 16.69
N ASN A 526 -22.15 -11.18 17.09
CA ASN A 526 -21.39 -10.11 17.71
C ASN A 526 -20.74 -9.21 16.65
N GLY A 527 -20.76 -7.88 16.88
CA GLY A 527 -20.11 -6.90 16.04
C GLY A 527 -19.38 -5.83 16.83
N ILE A 528 -18.51 -5.10 16.11
CA ILE A 528 -17.86 -3.89 16.59
C ILE A 528 -17.93 -2.83 15.48
N ALA A 529 -18.40 -1.63 15.82
CA ALA A 529 -18.44 -0.45 14.94
C ALA A 529 -17.47 0.59 15.50
N PHE A 530 -16.34 0.77 14.82
CA PHE A 530 -15.33 1.72 15.23
C PHE A 530 -15.71 3.16 14.79
N GLY A 531 -15.59 4.13 15.72
CA GLY A 531 -15.87 5.54 15.43
C GLY A 531 -17.34 5.89 15.17
N GLN A 532 -18.29 4.96 15.40
CA GLN A 532 -19.69 5.11 15.03
C GLN A 532 -20.62 5.29 16.24
N SER A 533 -20.11 5.81 17.37
CA SER A 533 -20.91 5.99 18.60
C SER A 533 -22.12 6.91 18.41
N ALA A 534 -22.12 7.80 17.42
CA ALA A 534 -23.28 8.63 17.06
C ALA A 534 -24.53 7.80 16.71
N SER A 535 -24.35 6.61 16.11
CA SER A 535 -25.45 5.71 15.76
C SER A 535 -26.07 4.96 16.96
N ALA A 536 -25.47 5.08 18.18
CA ALA A 536 -25.89 4.29 19.35
C ALA A 536 -27.36 4.55 19.76
N ARG A 537 -27.83 5.77 19.62
CA ARG A 537 -29.22 6.14 19.95
C ARG A 537 -30.22 5.43 19.02
N TYR A 538 -29.92 5.44 17.73
CA TYR A 538 -30.73 4.76 16.72
C TYR A 538 -30.76 3.25 16.94
N ILE A 539 -29.60 2.62 17.11
CA ILE A 539 -29.45 1.18 17.33
C ILE A 539 -30.34 0.71 18.51
N LYS A 540 -30.38 1.51 19.60
CA LYS A 540 -31.17 1.20 20.80
C LYS A 540 -32.65 1.55 20.70
N SER A 541 -33.11 2.17 19.62
CA SER A 541 -34.52 2.59 19.47
C SER A 541 -35.48 1.45 19.15
N LYS A 542 -34.99 0.23 18.98
CA LYS A 542 -35.73 -0.97 18.56
C LYS A 542 -36.26 -0.91 17.11
N CYS A 543 -35.82 0.07 16.32
CA CYS A 543 -36.05 0.10 14.89
C CYS A 543 -35.09 -0.85 14.18
N SER A 544 -35.50 -1.36 13.02
CA SER A 544 -34.62 -2.15 12.15
C SER A 544 -33.62 -1.26 11.42
N PHE A 545 -32.45 -1.78 11.18
CA PHE A 545 -31.40 -1.14 10.40
C PHE A 545 -30.64 -2.16 9.56
N ASP A 546 -29.99 -1.66 8.54
CA ASP A 546 -29.14 -2.45 7.66
C ASP A 546 -27.68 -2.22 8.05
N ILE A 547 -26.87 -3.26 7.95
CA ILE A 547 -25.44 -3.19 8.27
C ILE A 547 -24.57 -3.69 7.12
N ALA A 548 -23.49 -2.95 6.83
CA ALA A 548 -22.41 -3.41 5.98
C ALA A 548 -21.20 -3.74 6.86
N TYR A 549 -20.55 -4.88 6.60
CA TYR A 549 -19.51 -5.39 7.48
C TYR A 549 -18.53 -6.35 6.80
N THR A 550 -17.36 -6.50 7.40
CA THR A 550 -16.44 -7.61 7.15
C THR A 550 -16.53 -8.66 8.26
N ILE A 551 -16.14 -9.90 7.95
CA ILE A 551 -16.18 -11.02 8.89
C ILE A 551 -14.77 -11.30 9.39
N GLU A 552 -14.57 -11.22 10.73
CA GLU A 552 -13.27 -11.29 11.38
C GLU A 552 -13.19 -12.37 12.45
N ASP A 553 -11.97 -12.70 12.88
CA ASP A 553 -11.76 -13.42 14.13
C ASP A 553 -12.03 -12.48 15.32
N ASN A 554 -12.72 -12.99 16.33
CA ASN A 554 -12.83 -12.24 17.57
C ASN A 554 -11.49 -12.30 18.34
N ILE A 555 -10.80 -11.19 18.44
CA ILE A 555 -9.48 -11.08 19.08
C ILE A 555 -9.53 -11.48 20.57
N PHE A 556 -10.67 -11.25 21.23
CA PHE A 556 -10.84 -11.49 22.67
C PHE A 556 -11.43 -12.85 23.00
N LYS A 557 -12.13 -13.48 22.05
CA LYS A 557 -12.75 -14.78 22.22
C LYS A 557 -12.29 -15.71 21.10
N HIS A 558 -11.23 -16.45 21.36
CA HIS A 558 -10.70 -17.42 20.40
C HIS A 558 -11.79 -18.32 19.81
N ASN A 559 -11.71 -18.59 18.52
CA ASN A 559 -12.66 -19.40 17.76
C ASN A 559 -14.10 -18.84 17.59
N GLN A 560 -14.34 -17.58 17.89
CA GLN A 560 -15.62 -16.92 17.58
C GLN A 560 -15.45 -15.93 16.42
N VAL A 561 -16.48 -15.84 15.60
CA VAL A 561 -16.60 -14.87 14.52
C VAL A 561 -17.11 -13.55 15.11
N GLN A 562 -16.60 -12.44 14.62
CA GLN A 562 -17.05 -11.09 14.94
C GLN A 562 -17.23 -10.30 13.65
N LEU A 563 -18.29 -9.50 13.55
CA LEU A 563 -18.47 -8.57 12.45
C LEU A 563 -17.71 -7.27 12.77
N GLN A 564 -16.90 -6.81 11.84
CA GLN A 564 -16.41 -5.43 11.85
C GLN A 564 -17.37 -4.61 11.00
N ILE A 565 -18.14 -3.75 11.63
CA ILE A 565 -19.15 -2.93 10.96
C ILE A 565 -18.48 -1.76 10.28
N GLU A 566 -18.67 -1.67 8.98
CA GLU A 566 -18.17 -0.58 8.13
C GLU A 566 -19.17 0.58 8.09
N ASP A 567 -20.47 0.28 8.00
CA ASP A 567 -21.53 1.29 7.99
C ASP A 567 -22.87 0.73 8.49
N ILE A 568 -23.73 1.62 8.97
CA ILE A 568 -25.07 1.33 9.50
C ILE A 568 -26.05 2.28 8.84
N GLN A 569 -27.17 1.76 8.29
CA GLN A 569 -28.21 2.58 7.67
C GLN A 569 -29.59 2.20 8.18
N PRO A 570 -30.56 3.13 8.30
CA PRO A 570 -31.94 2.79 8.57
C PRO A 570 -32.49 1.88 7.46
N THR A 571 -33.26 0.85 7.82
CA THR A 571 -33.95 0.02 6.80
C THR A 571 -35.05 0.81 6.10
N GLU A 572 -35.75 1.70 6.82
CA GLU A 572 -36.79 2.59 6.32
C GLU A 572 -36.60 3.99 6.92
N GLY A 573 -36.84 5.04 6.11
CA GLY A 573 -36.70 6.44 6.53
C GLY A 573 -35.27 7.00 6.46
N GLU A 574 -35.14 8.27 6.81
CA GLU A 574 -33.85 8.98 6.87
C GLU A 574 -33.36 9.16 8.31
N TRP A 575 -32.04 9.31 8.49
CA TRP A 575 -31.44 9.62 9.82
C TRP A 575 -31.98 10.90 10.44
N THR A 576 -32.55 11.81 9.62
CA THR A 576 -33.11 13.09 10.03
C THR A 576 -34.41 13.00 10.83
N ASP A 577 -35.11 11.87 10.74
CA ASP A 577 -36.41 11.66 11.41
C ASP A 577 -36.28 11.37 12.93
N MET A 578 -35.05 11.45 13.48
CA MET A 578 -34.76 11.05 14.86
C MET A 578 -34.09 12.11 15.73
N ASN A 579 -34.06 13.34 15.32
CA ASN A 579 -33.55 14.45 16.17
C ASN A 579 -34.60 15.00 17.11
#